data_14cbbfc84f01b5f3af2f345b7b04146e
#
_entry.id   14cbbfc84f01b5f3af2f345b7b04146e
#
_cell.length_a   1.000
_cell.length_b   1.000
_cell.length_c   1.000
_cell.angle_alpha   90.00
_cell.angle_beta   90.00
_cell.angle_gamma   90.00
#
_symmetry.space_group_name_H-M   'P 1'
#
loop_
_entity.id
_entity.type
_entity.pdbx_description
1 polymer ?
#
loop_
_entity_poly.entity_id
_entity_poly.type
_entity_poly.pdbx_seq_one_letter_code
_entity_poly.pdbx_strand_id
1 'polypeptide(L)'
;VCYAGIHMLSRRMGGTERASTLSIYIQLVFLVVCLTMGALFGSGHLAPGDGGSLDFLLRAWVMPPREDVPLLLLIGLSSAIGGFCVSQAYRVSEAAVIAPFEYVALVMSIIWGVMIFGTWPDFVAWTGIALILFSGLIVFWRETVLNRRVTSNAYRQR
;
A
#
# COMPACT_ATOMS: atom_id res chain seq x y z
N VAL A 1 3.77 -5.14 -8.34
CA VAL A 1 3.79 -4.51 -9.69
C VAL A 1 2.72 -3.43 -9.80
N CYS A 2 1.43 -3.72 -9.55
CA CYS A 2 0.35 -2.73 -9.66
C CYS A 2 0.52 -1.53 -8.71
N TYR A 3 0.92 -1.76 -7.46
CA TYR A 3 1.17 -0.72 -6.47
C TYR A 3 2.27 0.25 -6.94
N ALA A 4 3.41 -0.28 -7.36
CA ALA A 4 4.49 0.54 -7.92
C ALA A 4 4.06 1.31 -9.18
N GLY A 5 3.23 0.70 -10.03
CA GLY A 5 2.66 1.35 -11.21
C GLY A 5 1.80 2.57 -10.85
N ILE A 6 0.93 2.44 -9.84
CA ILE A 6 0.08 3.55 -9.36
C ILE A 6 0.95 4.72 -8.89
N HIS A 7 1.97 4.47 -8.09
CA HIS A 7 2.84 5.53 -7.56
C HIS A 7 3.72 6.18 -8.64
N MET A 8 4.21 5.41 -9.62
CA MET A 8 4.93 5.97 -10.76
C MET A 8 4.02 6.84 -11.65
N LEU A 9 2.77 6.39 -11.87
CA LEU A 9 1.77 7.19 -12.59
C LEU A 9 1.43 8.47 -11.84
N SER A 10 1.20 8.39 -10.53
CA SER A 10 0.93 9.54 -9.66
C SER A 10 2.06 10.57 -9.72
N ARG A 11 3.32 10.11 -9.76
CA ARG A 11 4.48 11.00 -9.93
C ARG A 11 4.48 11.67 -11.31
N ARG A 12 4.20 10.91 -12.37
CA ARG A 12 4.17 11.45 -13.74
C ARG A 12 3.06 12.49 -13.95
N MET A 13 1.91 12.27 -13.32
CA MET A 13 0.74 13.17 -13.36
C MET A 13 0.81 14.30 -12.34
N GLY A 14 1.68 14.20 -11.35
CA GLY A 14 1.79 15.17 -10.26
C GLY A 14 2.19 16.58 -10.67
N GLY A 15 2.72 16.77 -11.89
CA GLY A 15 3.00 18.08 -12.49
C GLY A 15 1.75 18.79 -13.03
N THR A 16 0.71 18.04 -13.39
CA THR A 16 -0.53 18.54 -14.01
C THR A 16 -1.73 18.53 -13.08
N GLU A 17 -1.80 17.55 -12.17
CA GLU A 17 -2.95 17.34 -11.31
C GLU A 17 -2.62 17.51 -9.82
N ARG A 18 -3.62 17.91 -9.04
CA ARG A 18 -3.48 18.02 -7.57
C ARG A 18 -3.49 16.63 -6.93
N ALA A 19 -2.74 16.44 -5.83
CA ALA A 19 -2.71 15.18 -5.10
C ALA A 19 -4.11 14.74 -4.59
N SER A 20 -4.95 15.69 -4.20
CA SER A 20 -6.33 15.44 -3.81
C SER A 20 -7.15 14.83 -4.96
N THR A 21 -6.99 15.33 -6.18
CA THR A 21 -7.67 14.83 -7.37
C THR A 21 -7.27 13.37 -7.65
N LEU A 22 -5.97 13.07 -7.63
CA LEU A 22 -5.46 11.70 -7.82
C LEU A 22 -5.97 10.74 -6.74
N SER A 23 -5.95 11.16 -5.47
CA SER A 23 -6.44 10.34 -4.36
C SER A 23 -7.93 10.04 -4.50
N ILE A 24 -8.74 11.03 -4.89
CA ILE A 24 -10.18 10.83 -5.12
C ILE A 24 -10.43 9.84 -6.27
N TYR A 25 -9.73 9.97 -7.38
CA TYR A 25 -9.88 9.03 -8.50
C TYR A 25 -9.50 7.59 -8.12
N ILE A 26 -8.42 7.41 -7.36
CA ILE A 26 -8.01 6.09 -6.87
C ILE A 26 -9.12 5.50 -6.00
N GLN A 27 -9.66 6.27 -5.05
CA GLN A 27 -10.72 5.81 -4.16
C GLN A 27 -12.03 5.52 -4.92
N LEU A 28 -12.38 6.32 -5.92
CA LEU A 28 -13.54 6.06 -6.76
C LEU A 28 -13.39 4.76 -7.56
N VAL A 29 -12.22 4.50 -8.13
CA VAL A 29 -11.96 3.25 -8.83
C VAL A 29 -12.09 2.05 -7.88
N PHE A 30 -11.51 2.13 -6.67
CA PHE A 30 -11.69 1.08 -5.67
C PHE A 30 -13.16 0.88 -5.30
N LEU A 31 -13.91 1.96 -5.10
CA LEU A 31 -15.35 1.89 -4.79
C LEU A 31 -16.12 1.17 -5.92
N VAL A 32 -15.88 1.57 -7.18
CA VAL A 32 -16.53 0.94 -8.33
C VAL A 32 -16.17 -0.54 -8.44
N VAL A 33 -14.91 -0.89 -8.27
CA VAL A 33 -14.45 -2.29 -8.27
C VAL A 33 -15.11 -3.07 -7.14
N CYS A 34 -15.14 -2.56 -5.91
CA CYS A 34 -15.80 -3.21 -4.79
C CYS A 34 -17.30 -3.40 -5.03
N LEU A 35 -17.99 -2.37 -5.52
CA LEU A 35 -19.44 -2.47 -5.81
C LEU A 35 -19.71 -3.47 -6.93
N THR A 36 -18.93 -3.49 -8.00
CA THR A 36 -19.08 -4.47 -9.08
C THR A 36 -18.79 -5.89 -8.61
N MET A 37 -17.74 -6.08 -7.83
CA MET A 37 -17.44 -7.39 -7.22
C MET A 37 -18.57 -7.83 -6.27
N GLY A 38 -19.07 -6.93 -5.44
CA GLY A 38 -20.21 -7.21 -4.57
C GLY A 38 -21.48 -7.57 -5.32
N ALA A 39 -21.78 -6.85 -6.41
CA ALA A 39 -22.96 -7.13 -7.23
C ALA A 39 -22.87 -8.47 -7.99
N LEU A 40 -21.67 -8.83 -8.46
CA LEU A 40 -21.46 -10.05 -9.25
C LEU A 40 -21.26 -11.29 -8.36
N PHE A 41 -20.55 -11.15 -7.26
CA PHE A 41 -20.08 -12.29 -6.43
C PHE A 41 -20.62 -12.27 -5.00
N GLY A 42 -21.24 -11.18 -4.57
CA GLY A 42 -21.69 -10.98 -3.19
C GLY A 42 -22.77 -11.97 -2.71
N SER A 43 -23.41 -12.71 -3.61
CA SER A 43 -24.33 -13.79 -3.26
C SER A 43 -23.62 -15.07 -2.75
N GLY A 44 -22.31 -15.20 -2.96
CA GLY A 44 -21.51 -16.34 -2.52
C GLY A 44 -21.73 -17.65 -3.31
N HIS A 45 -22.52 -17.61 -4.40
CA HIS A 45 -22.85 -18.83 -5.18
C HIS A 45 -21.66 -19.40 -5.94
N LEU A 46 -20.57 -18.65 -6.08
CA LEU A 46 -19.33 -19.06 -6.74
C LEU A 46 -18.21 -19.44 -5.75
N ALA A 47 -18.50 -19.39 -4.46
CA ALA A 47 -17.53 -19.84 -3.44
C ALA A 47 -17.34 -21.36 -3.55
N PRO A 48 -16.09 -21.85 -3.76
CA PRO A 48 -15.87 -23.30 -3.95
C PRO A 48 -16.14 -24.13 -2.69
N GLY A 49 -16.14 -23.50 -1.50
CA GLY A 49 -16.38 -24.19 -0.22
C GLY A 49 -15.21 -25.04 0.28
N ASP A 50 -14.05 -24.89 -0.33
CA ASP A 50 -12.82 -25.64 0.00
C ASP A 50 -11.94 -24.96 1.06
N GLY A 51 -12.36 -23.81 1.60
CA GLY A 51 -11.60 -23.02 2.58
C GLY A 51 -10.34 -22.34 2.02
N GLY A 52 -10.17 -22.33 0.70
CA GLY A 52 -9.04 -21.72 0.04
C GLY A 52 -9.15 -20.19 -0.11
N SER A 53 -8.13 -19.58 -0.70
CA SER A 53 -8.10 -18.13 -0.94
C SER A 53 -9.25 -17.65 -1.84
N LEU A 54 -9.71 -18.48 -2.77
CA LEU A 54 -10.85 -18.17 -3.63
C LEU A 54 -12.16 -18.17 -2.86
N ASP A 55 -12.32 -19.10 -1.92
CA ASP A 55 -13.49 -19.17 -1.05
C ASP A 55 -13.62 -17.91 -0.19
N PHE A 56 -12.50 -17.41 0.32
CA PHE A 56 -12.46 -16.14 1.05
C PHE A 56 -12.87 -14.94 0.18
N LEU A 57 -12.42 -14.87 -1.07
CA LEU A 57 -12.73 -13.76 -1.98
C LEU A 57 -14.17 -13.78 -2.51
N LEU A 58 -14.73 -14.99 -2.71
CA LEU A 58 -16.04 -15.19 -3.33
C LEU A 58 -17.14 -15.49 -2.30
N ARG A 59 -16.82 -15.45 -1.01
CA ARG A 59 -17.80 -15.65 0.06
C ARG A 59 -18.94 -14.64 -0.01
N ALA A 60 -20.11 -15.06 0.48
CA ALA A 60 -21.26 -14.17 0.59
C ALA A 60 -20.96 -12.91 1.40
N TRP A 61 -21.40 -11.77 0.90
CA TRP A 61 -21.32 -10.51 1.64
C TRP A 61 -22.37 -10.51 2.75
N VAL A 62 -21.93 -10.22 3.96
CA VAL A 62 -22.79 -10.12 5.13
C VAL A 62 -22.71 -8.70 5.65
N MET A 63 -23.87 -8.13 6.01
CA MET A 63 -23.90 -6.81 6.66
C MET A 63 -23.17 -6.90 8.00
N PRO A 64 -22.20 -6.00 8.27
CA PRO A 64 -21.50 -5.97 9.53
C PRO A 64 -22.48 -5.63 10.68
N PRO A 65 -22.25 -6.19 11.86
CA PRO A 65 -22.99 -5.81 13.04
C PRO A 65 -22.80 -4.34 13.37
N ARG A 66 -23.77 -3.71 14.01
CA ARG A 66 -23.73 -2.27 14.32
C ARG A 66 -22.54 -1.88 15.20
N GLU A 67 -22.03 -2.81 15.98
CA GLU A 67 -20.88 -2.62 16.85
C GLU A 67 -19.57 -2.44 16.08
N ASP A 68 -19.47 -3.02 14.88
CA ASP A 68 -18.27 -2.92 14.03
C ASP A 68 -18.28 -1.69 13.14
N VAL A 69 -19.42 -1.01 12.96
CA VAL A 69 -19.53 0.17 12.09
C VAL A 69 -18.56 1.29 12.46
N PRO A 70 -18.36 1.66 13.73
CA PRO A 70 -17.38 2.69 14.11
C PRO A 70 -15.96 2.29 13.74
N LEU A 71 -15.62 1.00 13.91
CA LEU A 71 -14.30 0.48 13.54
C LEU A 71 -14.07 0.54 12.03
N LEU A 72 -15.06 0.16 11.23
CA LEU A 72 -15.01 0.24 9.77
C LEU A 72 -14.87 1.69 9.28
N LEU A 73 -15.57 2.63 9.91
CA LEU A 73 -15.45 4.06 9.62
C LEU A 73 -14.04 4.57 9.97
N LEU A 74 -13.49 4.16 11.09
CA LEU A 74 -12.13 4.53 11.50
C LEU A 74 -11.09 4.01 10.51
N ILE A 75 -11.21 2.74 10.08
CA ILE A 75 -10.33 2.13 9.08
C ILE A 75 -10.44 2.89 7.74
N GLY A 76 -11.66 3.16 7.29
CA GLY A 76 -11.89 3.91 6.05
C GLY A 76 -11.29 5.32 6.09
N LEU A 77 -11.49 6.05 7.18
CA LEU A 77 -10.94 7.39 7.36
C LEU A 77 -9.40 7.36 7.43
N SER A 78 -8.84 6.43 8.18
CA SER A 78 -7.38 6.26 8.28
C SER A 78 -6.76 5.92 6.93
N SER A 79 -7.41 5.04 6.15
CA SER A 79 -6.98 4.68 4.80
C SER A 79 -7.04 5.88 3.84
N ALA A 80 -8.08 6.69 3.91
CA ALA A 80 -8.21 7.89 3.08
C ALA A 80 -7.12 8.91 3.38
N ILE A 81 -6.88 9.21 4.67
CA ILE A 81 -5.83 10.13 5.11
C ILE A 81 -4.45 9.59 4.72
N GLY A 82 -4.17 8.32 5.01
CA GLY A 82 -2.90 7.68 4.67
C GLY A 82 -2.64 7.69 3.16
N GLY A 83 -3.63 7.31 2.36
CA GLY A 83 -3.53 7.34 0.91
C GLY A 83 -3.27 8.73 0.34
N PHE A 84 -3.91 9.76 0.90
CA PHE A 84 -3.64 11.14 0.54
C PHE A 84 -2.21 11.56 0.89
N CYS A 85 -1.74 11.26 2.10
CA CYS A 85 -0.38 11.58 2.55
C CYS A 85 0.68 10.89 1.66
N VAL A 86 0.50 9.62 1.35
CA VAL A 86 1.41 8.86 0.46
C VAL A 86 1.39 9.46 -0.95
N SER A 87 0.22 9.74 -1.52
CA SER A 87 0.10 10.36 -2.83
C SER A 87 0.79 11.74 -2.88
N GLN A 88 0.64 12.53 -1.82
CA GLN A 88 1.31 13.83 -1.70
C GLN A 88 2.83 13.67 -1.57
N ALA A 89 3.30 12.71 -0.80
CA ALA A 89 4.72 12.43 -0.65
C ALA A 89 5.38 12.11 -2.01
N TYR A 90 4.80 11.17 -2.76
CA TYR A 90 5.31 10.80 -4.11
C TYR A 90 5.23 11.92 -5.14
N ARG A 91 4.36 12.90 -4.93
CA ARG A 91 4.25 14.07 -5.79
C ARG A 91 5.39 15.07 -5.58
N VAL A 92 5.76 15.31 -4.31
CA VAL A 92 6.72 16.36 -3.94
C VAL A 92 8.16 15.86 -3.79
N SER A 93 8.35 14.53 -3.71
CA SER A 93 9.66 13.92 -3.48
C SER A 93 9.97 12.82 -4.48
N GLU A 94 11.24 12.48 -4.61
CA GLU A 94 11.67 11.35 -5.42
C GLU A 94 11.27 10.02 -4.77
N ALA A 95 10.82 9.06 -5.58
CA ALA A 95 10.39 7.74 -5.11
C ALA A 95 11.48 7.03 -4.28
N ALA A 96 12.74 7.22 -4.63
CA ALA A 96 13.89 6.70 -3.92
C ALA A 96 14.01 7.19 -2.47
N VAL A 97 13.55 8.41 -2.20
CA VAL A 97 13.58 8.99 -0.85
C VAL A 97 12.41 8.48 -0.02
N ILE A 98 11.26 8.21 -0.67
CA ILE A 98 10.03 7.81 0.03
C ILE A 98 10.03 6.31 0.33
N ALA A 99 10.54 5.48 -0.58
CA ALA A 99 10.52 4.03 -0.46
C ALA A 99 11.04 3.49 0.90
N PRO A 100 12.12 4.02 1.49
CA PRO A 100 12.56 3.58 2.81
C PRO A 100 11.54 3.79 3.93
N PHE A 101 10.73 4.84 3.84
CA PHE A 101 9.69 5.12 4.84
C PHE A 101 8.53 4.12 4.77
N GLU A 102 8.30 3.49 3.62
CA GLU A 102 7.30 2.41 3.49
C GLU A 102 7.71 1.16 4.28
N TYR A 103 9.01 0.92 4.48
CA TYR A 103 9.46 -0.19 5.32
C TYR A 103 9.14 0.01 6.80
N VAL A 104 8.93 1.25 7.25
CA VAL A 104 8.44 1.53 8.60
C VAL A 104 7.04 0.93 8.79
N ALA A 105 6.19 0.98 7.76
CA ALA A 105 4.87 0.36 7.81
C ALA A 105 4.96 -1.17 7.98
N LEU A 106 5.95 -1.82 7.34
CA LEU A 106 6.19 -3.25 7.53
C LEU A 106 6.53 -3.58 9.00
N VAL A 107 7.45 -2.82 9.60
CA VAL A 107 7.84 -3.02 11.00
C VAL A 107 6.65 -2.78 11.93
N MET A 108 5.89 -1.70 11.70
CA MET A 108 4.69 -1.39 12.48
C MET A 108 3.62 -2.48 12.34
N SER A 109 3.43 -3.04 11.15
CA SER A 109 2.45 -4.12 10.93
C SER A 109 2.81 -5.39 11.73
N ILE A 110 4.09 -5.71 11.86
CA ILE A 110 4.55 -6.84 12.68
C ILE A 110 4.28 -6.56 14.16
N ILE A 111 4.62 -5.38 14.65
CA ILE A 111 4.39 -4.98 16.05
C ILE A 111 2.89 -5.07 16.38
N TRP A 112 2.03 -4.46 15.55
CA TRP A 112 0.60 -4.51 15.75
C TRP A 112 0.03 -5.91 15.60
N GLY A 113 0.54 -6.72 14.66
CA GLY A 113 0.16 -8.12 14.49
C GLY A 113 0.40 -8.94 15.75
N VAL A 114 1.59 -8.80 16.34
CA VAL A 114 1.92 -9.48 17.60
C VAL A 114 1.11 -8.95 18.78
N MET A 115 0.95 -7.63 18.89
CA MET A 115 0.25 -7.02 20.03
C MET A 115 -1.26 -7.29 20.03
N ILE A 116 -1.90 -7.31 18.86
CA ILE A 116 -3.36 -7.45 18.76
C ILE A 116 -3.76 -8.91 18.65
N PHE A 117 -3.05 -9.69 17.85
CA PHE A 117 -3.42 -11.08 17.55
C PHE A 117 -2.61 -12.11 18.36
N GLY A 118 -1.55 -11.70 19.05
CA GLY A 118 -0.69 -12.60 19.83
C GLY A 118 0.08 -13.61 18.96
N THR A 119 0.08 -13.43 17.64
CA THR A 119 0.70 -14.37 16.70
C THR A 119 2.10 -13.89 16.33
N TRP A 120 3.10 -14.71 16.66
CA TRP A 120 4.48 -14.45 16.23
C TRP A 120 4.69 -14.95 14.79
N PRO A 121 5.41 -14.20 13.95
CA PRO A 121 5.79 -14.67 12.62
C PRO A 121 6.57 -15.98 12.73
N ASP A 122 6.26 -16.93 11.86
CA ASP A 122 7.02 -18.17 11.74
C ASP A 122 8.39 -17.94 11.06
N PHE A 123 9.21 -18.97 10.99
CA PHE A 123 10.55 -18.88 10.41
C PHE A 123 10.50 -18.46 8.93
N VAL A 124 9.48 -18.89 8.19
CA VAL A 124 9.30 -18.54 6.78
C VAL A 124 8.95 -17.06 6.63
N ALA A 125 8.06 -16.55 7.48
CA ALA A 125 7.73 -15.12 7.51
C ALA A 125 8.95 -14.27 7.87
N TRP A 126 9.75 -14.66 8.85
CA TRP A 126 10.98 -13.96 9.22
C TRP A 126 11.99 -13.91 8.08
N THR A 127 12.16 -14.99 7.32
CA THR A 127 13.04 -14.99 6.15
C THR A 127 12.52 -14.06 5.05
N GLY A 128 11.21 -14.03 4.81
CA GLY A 128 10.58 -13.09 3.89
C GLY A 128 10.77 -11.63 4.28
N ILE A 129 10.55 -11.30 5.55
CA ILE A 129 10.76 -9.95 6.12
C ILE A 129 12.21 -9.53 5.94
N ALA A 130 13.17 -10.40 6.29
CA ALA A 130 14.59 -10.12 6.15
C ALA A 130 14.99 -9.86 4.70
N LEU A 131 14.49 -10.66 3.75
CA LEU A 131 14.76 -10.46 2.32
C LEU A 131 14.20 -9.12 1.81
N ILE A 132 12.99 -8.73 2.21
CA ILE A 132 12.38 -7.46 1.83
C ILE A 132 13.19 -6.29 2.37
N LEU A 133 13.52 -6.30 3.65
CA LEU A 133 14.30 -5.23 4.28
C LEU A 133 15.70 -5.13 3.67
N PHE A 134 16.37 -6.26 3.45
CA PHE A 134 17.71 -6.30 2.88
C PHE A 134 17.72 -5.77 1.44
N SER A 135 16.77 -6.20 0.60
CA SER A 135 16.65 -5.70 -0.77
C SER A 135 16.38 -4.20 -0.80
N GLY A 136 15.50 -3.71 0.08
CA GLY A 136 15.19 -2.29 0.19
C GLY A 136 16.38 -1.45 0.63
N LEU A 137 17.17 -1.92 1.60
CA LEU A 137 18.40 -1.25 2.04
C LEU A 137 19.45 -1.19 0.93
N ILE A 138 19.62 -2.25 0.13
CA ILE A 138 20.53 -2.24 -1.01
C ILE A 138 20.11 -1.20 -2.04
N VAL A 139 18.83 -1.15 -2.38
CA VAL A 139 18.30 -0.17 -3.34
C VAL A 139 18.53 1.26 -2.83
N PHE A 140 18.17 1.52 -1.58
CA PHE A 140 18.35 2.82 -0.94
C PHE A 140 19.83 3.24 -0.92
N TRP A 141 20.72 2.34 -0.53
CA TRP A 141 22.17 2.62 -0.51
C TRP A 141 22.70 2.92 -1.91
N ARG A 142 22.34 2.11 -2.88
CA ARG A 142 22.73 2.31 -4.28
C ARG A 142 22.27 3.66 -4.80
N GLU A 143 21.02 4.04 -4.58
CA GLU A 143 20.47 5.30 -5.07
C GLU A 143 21.10 6.51 -4.36
N THR A 144 21.33 6.42 -3.06
CA THR A 144 22.03 7.48 -2.31
C THR A 144 23.45 7.70 -2.83
N VAL A 145 24.16 6.64 -3.17
CA VAL A 145 25.53 6.72 -3.72
C VAL A 145 25.52 7.27 -5.15
N LEU A 146 24.57 6.85 -5.98
CA LEU A 146 24.44 7.37 -7.36
C LEU A 146 24.02 8.86 -7.38
N ASN A 147 23.08 9.26 -6.55
CA ASN A 147 22.60 10.65 -6.49
C ASN A 147 23.71 11.61 -6.05
N ARG A 148 24.59 11.19 -5.15
CA ARG A 148 25.78 11.97 -4.78
C ARG A 148 26.74 12.16 -5.96
N ARG A 149 26.87 11.17 -6.85
CA ARG A 149 27.75 11.27 -8.04
C ARG A 149 27.18 12.23 -9.09
N VAL A 150 25.87 12.23 -9.30
CA VAL A 150 25.21 13.11 -10.28
C VAL A 150 25.29 14.56 -9.85
N THR A 151 25.03 14.85 -8.57
CA THR A 151 25.14 16.20 -8.02
C THR A 151 26.59 16.74 -8.01
N SER A 152 27.58 15.89 -7.75
CA SER A 152 28.99 16.28 -7.77
C SER A 152 29.49 16.62 -9.17
N ASN A 153 29.01 15.93 -10.21
CA ASN A 153 29.35 16.21 -11.60
C ASN A 153 28.69 17.48 -12.14
N ALA A 154 27.46 17.79 -11.72
CA ALA A 154 26.79 19.03 -12.11
C ALA A 154 27.45 20.29 -11.51
N TYR A 155 28.06 20.18 -10.32
CA TYR A 155 28.79 21.29 -9.70
C TYR A 155 30.19 21.52 -10.33
N ARG A 156 30.77 20.51 -10.97
CA ARG A 156 32.09 20.58 -11.60
C ARG A 156 32.06 21.20 -13.01
N GLN A 157 30.88 21.37 -13.60
CA GLN A 157 30.67 21.93 -14.95
C GLN A 157 30.21 23.41 -14.95
N ARG A 158 30.12 24.04 -13.78
CA ARG A 158 29.92 25.49 -13.62
C ARG A 158 31.17 26.12 -13.05
#